data_4b0bc381efe49260650516dd490b57f9
#
_entry.id   4b0bc381efe49260650516dd490b57f9
#
_cell.length_a   1.000
_cell.length_b   1.000
_cell.length_c   1.000
_cell.angle_alpha   90.00
_cell.angle_beta   90.00
_cell.angle_gamma   90.00
#
_symmetry.space_group_name_H-M   'P 1'
#
loop_
_entity.id
_entity.type
_entity.pdbx_description
1 polymer ?
#
loop_
_entity_poly.entity_id
_entity_poly.type
_entity_poly.pdbx_seq_one_letter_code
_entity_poly.pdbx_strand_id
1 'polypeptide(L)'
;MIAKISMAVSALLAVVVVVLWFKVSGLSNPSVGVDENVPVAAAFSGDGGPRATVVAYVNGDTLNSKYDFIVEKSNDLDQKMAAAEERVKKEYAPRQAQYEQNMRYAQEHPDMSEAEAMALQKDMERLQIEMDEIQQREVGVLQKKEAQLQEDLLKRVNTYLEKFTKERGIDYVINKQSEFQVILYGNPDYDITAEVIAGLNAEYASEKQAK
;
A
#
# COMPACT_ATOMS: atom_id res chain seq x y z
N MET A 1 17.40 -20.39 -19.06
CA MET A 1 16.46 -19.32 -19.47
C MET A 1 15.52 -18.92 -18.32
N ILE A 2 14.98 -19.83 -17.57
CA ILE A 2 14.07 -19.59 -16.43
C ILE A 2 14.70 -18.71 -15.32
N ALA A 3 16.01 -18.83 -15.06
CA ALA A 3 16.72 -18.04 -14.06
C ALA A 3 16.80 -16.52 -14.38
N LYS A 4 16.79 -16.12 -15.65
CA LYS A 4 16.84 -14.70 -16.07
C LYS A 4 15.47 -14.02 -15.92
N ILE A 5 14.38 -14.76 -16.09
CA ILE A 5 13.01 -14.26 -15.92
C ILE A 5 12.72 -14.05 -14.42
N SER A 6 13.15 -14.98 -13.57
CA SER A 6 13.07 -14.84 -12.12
C SER A 6 13.85 -13.62 -11.59
N MET A 7 15.00 -13.30 -12.20
CA MET A 7 15.81 -12.13 -11.82
C MET A 7 15.14 -10.80 -12.22
N ALA A 8 14.42 -10.75 -13.34
CA ALA A 8 13.70 -9.56 -13.77
C ALA A 8 12.47 -9.28 -12.89
N VAL A 9 11.73 -10.32 -12.50
CA VAL A 9 10.57 -10.21 -11.60
C VAL A 9 11.00 -9.82 -10.19
N SER A 10 12.12 -10.37 -9.70
CA SER A 10 12.69 -9.97 -8.41
C SER A 10 13.21 -8.54 -8.41
N ALA A 11 13.77 -8.06 -9.53
CA ALA A 11 14.20 -6.67 -9.69
C ALA A 11 12.99 -5.71 -9.70
N LEU A 12 11.85 -6.14 -10.25
CA LEU A 12 10.63 -5.34 -10.33
C LEU A 12 9.99 -5.19 -8.94
N LEU A 13 9.96 -6.25 -8.14
CA LEU A 13 9.53 -6.22 -6.73
C LEU A 13 10.46 -5.32 -5.88
N ALA A 14 11.77 -5.40 -6.09
CA ALA A 14 12.72 -4.55 -5.40
C ALA A 14 12.56 -3.05 -5.76
N VAL A 15 12.24 -2.73 -7.01
CA VAL A 15 11.98 -1.34 -7.45
C VAL A 15 10.69 -0.81 -6.84
N VAL A 16 9.64 -1.60 -6.75
CA VAL A 16 8.38 -1.20 -6.09
C VAL A 16 8.61 -0.91 -4.61
N VAL A 17 9.36 -1.76 -3.92
CA VAL A 17 9.72 -1.55 -2.50
C VAL A 17 10.59 -0.31 -2.31
N VAL A 18 11.57 -0.06 -3.20
CA VAL A 18 12.44 1.13 -3.14
C VAL A 18 11.68 2.41 -3.47
N VAL A 19 10.75 2.39 -4.42
CA VAL A 19 9.91 3.55 -4.76
C VAL A 19 8.94 3.87 -3.61
N LEU A 20 8.39 2.87 -2.93
CA LEU A 20 7.59 3.05 -1.73
C LEU A 20 8.41 3.66 -0.59
N TRP A 21 9.66 3.20 -0.43
CA TRP A 21 10.57 3.73 0.60
C TRP A 21 10.96 5.19 0.35
N PHE A 22 11.20 5.57 -0.91
CA PHE A 22 11.55 6.96 -1.29
C PHE A 22 10.36 7.92 -1.21
N LYS A 23 9.14 7.47 -1.48
CA LYS A 23 7.93 8.31 -1.32
C LYS A 23 7.56 8.57 0.15
N VAL A 24 7.80 7.60 1.02
CA VAL A 24 7.58 7.77 2.47
C VAL A 24 8.61 8.73 3.09
N SER A 25 9.86 8.74 2.56
CA SER A 25 10.91 9.65 3.04
C SER A 25 10.77 11.10 2.54
N GLY A 26 9.90 11.37 1.56
CA GLY A 26 9.72 12.68 0.92
C GLY A 26 8.57 13.51 1.46
N LEU A 27 7.80 13.05 2.42
CA LEU A 27 6.81 13.84 3.14
C LEU A 27 7.53 14.66 4.23
N SER A 28 8.18 15.75 3.78
CA SER A 28 8.56 16.83 4.68
C SER A 28 7.26 17.31 5.35
N ASN A 29 7.19 17.14 6.67
CA ASN A 29 6.19 17.79 7.49
C ASN A 29 6.13 19.28 7.11
N PRO A 30 4.96 19.84 6.76
CA PRO A 30 4.83 21.26 6.82
C PRO A 30 5.10 21.63 8.29
N SER A 31 6.15 22.39 8.54
CA SER A 31 6.37 23.04 9.81
C SER A 31 5.17 23.96 10.03
N VAL A 32 4.17 23.46 10.75
CA VAL A 32 3.15 24.31 11.36
C VAL A 32 3.94 25.18 12.31
N GLY A 33 4.04 26.48 11.98
CA GLY A 33 4.60 27.47 12.88
C GLY A 33 3.84 27.37 14.19
N VAL A 34 4.49 26.82 15.19
CA VAL A 34 3.99 26.82 16.56
C VAL A 34 4.16 28.27 17.02
N ASP A 35 3.05 28.98 17.12
CA ASP A 35 3.03 30.30 17.75
C ASP A 35 3.40 30.06 19.23
N GLU A 36 4.63 30.37 19.59
CA GLU A 36 5.23 30.09 20.93
C GLU A 36 4.49 30.77 22.10
N ASN A 37 3.42 31.52 21.84
CA ASN A 37 2.73 32.33 22.82
C ASN A 37 1.29 31.88 23.18
N VAL A 38 0.83 30.70 22.73
CA VAL A 38 -0.43 30.17 23.25
C VAL A 38 -0.11 29.31 24.48
N PRO A 39 -0.40 29.74 25.71
CA PRO A 39 -0.22 28.89 26.87
C PRO A 39 -1.15 27.70 26.72
N VAL A 40 -0.57 26.52 26.49
CA VAL A 40 -1.27 25.24 26.36
C VAL A 40 -2.23 24.98 27.55
N ALA A 41 -1.93 25.59 28.69
CA ALA A 41 -2.78 25.55 29.90
C ALA A 41 -4.13 26.28 29.74
N ALA A 42 -4.28 27.23 28.82
CA ALA A 42 -5.54 27.96 28.62
C ALA A 42 -6.62 27.18 27.83
N ALA A 43 -6.23 26.17 27.09
CA ALA A 43 -7.16 25.32 26.32
C ALA A 43 -7.91 24.32 27.21
N PHE A 44 -7.50 24.11 28.45
CA PHE A 44 -8.06 23.13 29.36
C PHE A 44 -8.88 23.71 30.50
N SER A 45 -9.20 25.01 30.49
CA SER A 45 -10.04 25.68 31.48
C SER A 45 -11.52 25.61 31.09
N GLY A 46 -12.02 24.43 30.81
CA GLY A 46 -13.46 24.13 30.90
C GLY A 46 -13.82 23.91 32.37
N ASP A 47 -15.03 24.26 32.78
CA ASP A 47 -15.59 24.34 34.15
C ASP A 47 -15.66 23.00 34.90
N GLY A 48 -14.91 21.98 34.49
CA GLY A 48 -14.63 20.75 35.23
C GLY A 48 -13.13 20.66 35.44
N GLY A 49 -12.67 20.54 36.67
CA GLY A 49 -11.26 20.45 37.04
C GLY A 49 -10.49 19.43 36.18
N PRO A 50 -9.15 19.44 36.17
CA PRO A 50 -8.34 18.65 35.27
C PRO A 50 -8.66 17.16 35.42
N ARG A 51 -9.48 16.64 34.50
CA ARG A 51 -9.71 15.19 34.34
C ARG A 51 -8.40 14.58 33.87
N ALA A 52 -7.96 13.50 34.47
CA ALA A 52 -6.81 12.75 34.00
C ALA A 52 -7.10 12.26 32.54
N THR A 53 -6.19 12.56 31.63
CA THR A 53 -6.27 12.10 30.24
C THR A 53 -6.17 10.58 30.21
N VAL A 54 -7.15 9.93 29.60
CA VAL A 54 -7.17 8.47 29.42
C VAL A 54 -6.60 8.12 28.06
N VAL A 55 -5.49 7.38 28.06
CA VAL A 55 -4.82 6.93 26.85
C VAL A 55 -4.89 5.41 26.79
N ALA A 56 -5.33 4.88 25.65
CA ALA A 56 -5.31 3.45 25.35
C ALA A 56 -4.46 3.18 24.10
N TYR A 57 -4.17 1.93 23.83
CA TYR A 57 -3.49 1.57 22.58
C TYR A 57 -4.12 0.35 21.93
N VAL A 58 -3.93 0.29 20.59
CA VAL A 58 -4.29 -0.85 19.75
C VAL A 58 -3.01 -1.37 19.12
N ASN A 59 -2.81 -2.69 19.15
CA ASN A 59 -1.71 -3.34 18.43
C ASN A 59 -2.10 -3.47 16.94
N GLY A 60 -1.48 -2.65 16.08
CA GLY A 60 -1.76 -2.60 14.65
C GLY A 60 -1.40 -3.89 13.93
N ASP A 61 -0.35 -4.62 14.36
CA ASP A 61 0.03 -5.90 13.76
C ASP A 61 -1.04 -6.96 14.02
N THR A 62 -1.57 -6.98 15.25
CA THR A 62 -2.69 -7.86 15.63
C THR A 62 -3.97 -7.47 14.92
N LEU A 63 -4.25 -6.16 14.76
CA LEU A 63 -5.39 -5.65 14.02
C LEU A 63 -5.31 -6.10 12.55
N ASN A 64 -4.17 -5.91 11.90
CA ASN A 64 -3.94 -6.31 10.50
C ASN A 64 -4.11 -7.82 10.28
N SER A 65 -3.73 -8.64 11.26
CA SER A 65 -3.80 -10.09 11.13
C SER A 65 -5.16 -10.70 11.50
N LYS A 66 -6.00 -9.99 12.29
CA LYS A 66 -7.24 -10.55 12.85
C LYS A 66 -8.51 -9.78 12.49
N TYR A 67 -8.41 -8.63 11.84
CA TYR A 67 -9.58 -7.92 11.35
C TYR A 67 -10.02 -8.54 10.02
N ASP A 68 -11.20 -9.19 10.02
CA ASP A 68 -11.73 -9.97 8.89
C ASP A 68 -11.79 -9.19 7.58
N PHE A 69 -12.12 -7.89 7.64
CA PHE A 69 -12.08 -7.01 6.47
C PHE A 69 -10.70 -6.96 5.82
N ILE A 70 -9.64 -6.78 6.63
CA ILE A 70 -8.26 -6.72 6.12
C ILE A 70 -7.88 -8.07 5.54
N VAL A 71 -8.12 -9.15 6.27
CA VAL A 71 -7.78 -10.51 5.84
C VAL A 71 -8.45 -10.84 4.51
N GLU A 72 -9.74 -10.54 4.36
CA GLU A 72 -10.48 -10.79 3.12
C GLU A 72 -9.97 -9.93 1.97
N LYS A 73 -9.73 -8.63 2.22
CA LYS A 73 -9.27 -7.70 1.17
C LYS A 73 -7.83 -7.92 0.76
N SER A 74 -6.96 -8.32 1.69
CA SER A 74 -5.59 -8.71 1.36
C SER A 74 -5.59 -9.96 0.47
N ASN A 75 -6.37 -10.98 0.81
CA ASN A 75 -6.51 -12.17 -0.02
C ASN A 75 -7.05 -11.85 -1.43
N ASP A 76 -8.03 -10.94 -1.54
CA ASP A 76 -8.54 -10.47 -2.84
C ASP A 76 -7.45 -9.72 -3.63
N LEU A 77 -6.63 -8.91 -2.95
CA LEU A 77 -5.51 -8.20 -3.57
C LEU A 77 -4.45 -9.18 -4.06
N ASP A 78 -4.09 -10.20 -3.27
CA ASP A 78 -3.13 -11.24 -3.66
C ASP A 78 -3.58 -12.00 -4.91
N GLN A 79 -4.88 -12.36 -4.96
CA GLN A 79 -5.45 -12.99 -6.17
C GLN A 79 -5.38 -12.07 -7.39
N LYS A 80 -5.64 -10.77 -7.20
CA LYS A 80 -5.52 -9.78 -8.28
C LYS A 80 -4.07 -9.58 -8.72
N MET A 81 -3.12 -9.65 -7.79
CA MET A 81 -1.69 -9.62 -8.11
C MET A 81 -1.29 -10.82 -8.96
N ALA A 82 -1.65 -12.03 -8.54
CA ALA A 82 -1.39 -13.23 -9.33
C ALA A 82 -2.01 -13.18 -10.74
N ALA A 83 -3.25 -12.69 -10.82
CA ALA A 83 -3.92 -12.51 -12.11
C ALA A 83 -3.26 -11.42 -12.98
N ALA A 84 -2.73 -10.35 -12.37
CA ALA A 84 -1.99 -9.30 -13.08
C ALA A 84 -0.66 -9.84 -13.62
N GLU A 85 0.06 -10.63 -12.82
CA GLU A 85 1.31 -11.29 -13.27
C GLU A 85 1.08 -12.19 -14.50
N GLU A 86 0.02 -12.99 -14.47
CA GLU A 86 -0.34 -13.83 -15.62
C GLU A 86 -0.74 -13.00 -16.85
N ARG A 87 -1.46 -11.88 -16.68
CA ARG A 87 -1.77 -10.96 -17.78
C ARG A 87 -0.51 -10.33 -18.37
N VAL A 88 0.36 -9.80 -17.49
CA VAL A 88 1.66 -9.24 -17.92
C VAL A 88 2.44 -10.28 -18.71
N LYS A 89 2.60 -11.49 -18.17
CA LYS A 89 3.32 -12.56 -18.83
C LYS A 89 2.75 -12.90 -20.20
N LYS A 90 1.42 -13.01 -20.31
CA LYS A 90 0.72 -13.31 -21.57
C LYS A 90 0.86 -12.21 -22.61
N GLU A 91 0.79 -10.96 -22.21
CA GLU A 91 0.90 -9.82 -23.12
C GLU A 91 2.36 -9.47 -23.46
N TYR A 92 3.28 -9.64 -22.52
CA TYR A 92 4.70 -9.32 -22.66
C TYR A 92 5.46 -10.34 -23.54
N ALA A 93 5.21 -11.63 -23.31
CA ALA A 93 5.98 -12.69 -23.96
C ALA A 93 5.98 -12.65 -25.52
N PRO A 94 4.86 -12.41 -26.21
CA PRO A 94 4.87 -12.31 -27.66
C PRO A 94 5.65 -11.09 -28.17
N ARG A 95 5.61 -9.96 -27.47
CA ARG A 95 6.36 -8.75 -27.80
C ARG A 95 7.85 -8.94 -27.61
N GLN A 96 8.23 -9.58 -26.52
CA GLN A 96 9.61 -9.96 -26.27
C GLN A 96 10.15 -10.91 -27.35
N ALA A 97 9.37 -11.91 -27.73
CA ALA A 97 9.74 -12.86 -28.78
C ALA A 97 9.96 -12.15 -30.13
N GLN A 98 9.08 -11.21 -30.48
CA GLN A 98 9.22 -10.41 -31.69
C GLN A 98 10.44 -9.48 -31.64
N TYR A 99 10.69 -8.84 -30.52
CA TYR A 99 11.88 -8.02 -30.30
C TYR A 99 13.16 -8.84 -30.45
N GLU A 100 13.24 -10.03 -29.85
CA GLU A 100 14.36 -10.94 -30.01
C GLU A 100 14.53 -11.45 -31.45
N GLN A 101 13.43 -11.65 -32.17
CA GLN A 101 13.46 -12.02 -33.61
C GLN A 101 14.02 -10.86 -34.41
N ASN A 102 13.57 -9.64 -34.18
CA ASN A 102 14.07 -8.45 -34.87
C ASN A 102 15.57 -8.24 -34.61
N MET A 103 16.02 -8.46 -33.37
CA MET A 103 17.43 -8.42 -33.01
C MET A 103 18.27 -9.45 -33.76
N ARG A 104 17.80 -10.69 -33.89
CA ARG A 104 18.47 -11.74 -34.66
C ARG A 104 18.52 -11.39 -36.12
N TYR A 105 17.42 -10.91 -36.69
CA TYR A 105 17.35 -10.50 -38.08
C TYR A 105 18.38 -9.40 -38.41
N ALA A 106 18.52 -8.39 -37.53
CA ALA A 106 19.51 -7.34 -37.68
C ALA A 106 20.96 -7.87 -37.68
N GLN A 107 21.23 -8.90 -36.87
CA GLN A 107 22.56 -9.51 -36.79
C GLN A 107 22.91 -10.39 -38.02
N GLU A 108 21.89 -11.06 -38.59
CA GLU A 108 22.04 -11.96 -39.71
C GLU A 108 22.10 -11.22 -41.08
N HIS A 109 21.60 -9.97 -41.14
CA HIS A 109 21.53 -9.16 -42.35
C HIS A 109 22.27 -7.82 -42.19
N PRO A 110 23.61 -7.83 -42.05
CA PRO A 110 24.38 -6.59 -41.92
C PRO A 110 24.40 -5.72 -43.16
N ASP A 111 23.98 -6.27 -44.28
CA ASP A 111 23.88 -5.64 -45.62
C ASP A 111 22.47 -5.11 -45.96
N MET A 112 21.56 -5.08 -44.98
CA MET A 112 20.23 -4.53 -45.16
C MET A 112 20.27 -3.06 -45.60
N SER A 113 19.28 -2.62 -46.36
CA SER A 113 19.16 -1.23 -46.78
C SER A 113 18.93 -0.31 -45.57
N GLU A 114 19.32 0.96 -45.70
CA GLU A 114 19.11 1.98 -44.66
C GLU A 114 17.62 2.12 -44.32
N ALA A 115 16.72 2.01 -45.31
CA ALA A 115 15.28 2.05 -45.08
C ALA A 115 14.78 0.86 -44.20
N GLU A 116 15.28 -0.35 -44.46
CA GLU A 116 14.96 -1.55 -43.70
C GLU A 116 15.51 -1.45 -42.26
N ALA A 117 16.75 -0.97 -42.10
CA ALA A 117 17.36 -0.75 -40.80
C ALA A 117 16.55 0.24 -39.94
N MET A 118 16.13 1.37 -40.52
CA MET A 118 15.29 2.35 -39.86
C MET A 118 13.90 1.80 -39.49
N ALA A 119 13.29 1.02 -40.38
CA ALA A 119 11.99 0.39 -40.13
C ALA A 119 12.09 -0.62 -38.94
N LEU A 120 13.15 -1.44 -38.95
CA LEU A 120 13.42 -2.42 -37.89
C LEU A 120 13.68 -1.75 -36.54
N GLN A 121 14.49 -0.69 -36.51
CA GLN A 121 14.77 0.10 -35.33
C GLN A 121 13.48 0.68 -34.72
N LYS A 122 12.64 1.27 -35.57
CA LYS A 122 11.35 1.84 -35.15
C LYS A 122 10.40 0.78 -34.59
N ASP A 123 10.38 -0.43 -35.17
CA ASP A 123 9.56 -1.53 -34.66
C ASP A 123 10.05 -2.02 -33.27
N MET A 124 11.37 -2.11 -33.13
CA MET A 124 11.98 -2.47 -31.83
C MET A 124 11.68 -1.43 -30.75
N GLU A 125 11.78 -0.14 -31.07
CA GLU A 125 11.42 0.95 -30.17
C GLU A 125 9.94 0.90 -29.77
N ARG A 126 9.04 0.68 -30.74
CA ARG A 126 7.61 0.49 -30.48
C ARG A 126 7.35 -0.69 -29.53
N LEU A 127 7.96 -1.84 -29.79
CA LEU A 127 7.82 -3.03 -28.92
C LEU A 127 8.29 -2.77 -27.51
N GLN A 128 9.39 -2.02 -27.34
CA GLN A 128 9.90 -1.67 -26.02
C GLN A 128 8.92 -0.76 -25.26
N ILE A 129 8.37 0.25 -25.94
CA ILE A 129 7.35 1.14 -25.37
C ILE A 129 6.10 0.33 -24.96
N GLU A 130 5.61 -0.57 -25.82
CA GLU A 130 4.45 -1.41 -25.52
C GLU A 130 4.71 -2.33 -24.31
N MET A 131 5.92 -2.88 -24.17
CA MET A 131 6.29 -3.70 -23.01
C MET A 131 6.31 -2.89 -21.71
N ASP A 132 6.85 -1.67 -21.75
CA ASP A 132 6.87 -0.77 -20.60
C ASP A 132 5.44 -0.33 -20.21
N GLU A 133 4.59 -0.01 -21.17
CA GLU A 133 3.19 0.35 -20.94
C GLU A 133 2.39 -0.78 -20.27
N ILE A 134 2.61 -2.04 -20.67
CA ILE A 134 1.96 -3.21 -20.05
C ILE A 134 2.32 -3.28 -18.56
N GLN A 135 3.60 -3.14 -18.24
CA GLN A 135 4.05 -3.20 -16.85
C GLN A 135 3.49 -2.04 -16.02
N GLN A 136 3.60 -0.80 -16.52
CA GLN A 136 3.13 0.39 -15.82
C GLN A 136 1.62 0.35 -15.56
N ARG A 137 0.83 -0.13 -16.54
CA ARG A 137 -0.61 -0.25 -16.41
C ARG A 137 -1.01 -1.17 -15.25
N GLU A 138 -0.44 -2.37 -15.18
CA GLU A 138 -0.80 -3.34 -14.15
C GLU A 138 -0.32 -2.90 -12.76
N VAL A 139 0.89 -2.34 -12.67
CA VAL A 139 1.42 -1.75 -11.41
C VAL A 139 0.53 -0.60 -10.94
N GLY A 140 0.13 0.31 -11.82
CA GLY A 140 -0.74 1.44 -11.46
C GLY A 140 -2.12 1.01 -10.95
N VAL A 141 -2.70 -0.06 -11.51
CA VAL A 141 -3.97 -0.62 -11.04
C VAL A 141 -3.84 -1.21 -9.64
N LEU A 142 -2.77 -1.94 -9.36
CA LEU A 142 -2.51 -2.55 -8.05
C LEU A 142 -2.25 -1.49 -6.98
N GLN A 143 -1.40 -0.50 -7.26
CA GLN A 143 -1.12 0.62 -6.34
C GLN A 143 -2.39 1.39 -5.97
N LYS A 144 -3.28 1.64 -6.95
CA LYS A 144 -4.56 2.30 -6.68
C LYS A 144 -5.45 1.48 -5.76
N LYS A 145 -5.48 0.15 -5.94
CA LYS A 145 -6.27 -0.75 -5.08
C LYS A 145 -5.73 -0.80 -3.66
N GLU A 146 -4.42 -0.85 -3.51
CA GLU A 146 -3.76 -0.82 -2.21
C GLU A 146 -4.05 0.49 -1.47
N ALA A 147 -3.92 1.64 -2.16
CA ALA A 147 -4.25 2.94 -1.58
C ALA A 147 -5.72 3.02 -1.14
N GLN A 148 -6.66 2.50 -1.95
CA GLN A 148 -8.08 2.43 -1.59
C GLN A 148 -8.31 1.54 -0.37
N LEU A 149 -7.64 0.39 -0.28
CA LEU A 149 -7.75 -0.48 0.88
C LEU A 149 -7.29 0.21 2.16
N GLN A 150 -6.17 0.93 2.11
CA GLN A 150 -5.68 1.70 3.26
C GLN A 150 -6.65 2.82 3.67
N GLU A 151 -7.19 3.55 2.72
CA GLU A 151 -8.19 4.60 2.99
C GLU A 151 -9.44 4.02 3.65
N ASP A 152 -9.98 2.94 3.09
CA ASP A 152 -11.16 2.26 3.62
C ASP A 152 -10.91 1.71 5.04
N LEU A 153 -9.73 1.14 5.27
CA LEU A 153 -9.33 0.66 6.59
C LEU A 153 -9.32 1.78 7.61
N LEU A 154 -8.59 2.86 7.33
CA LEU A 154 -8.49 4.01 8.24
C LEU A 154 -9.85 4.61 8.54
N LYS A 155 -10.70 4.76 7.53
CA LYS A 155 -12.06 5.26 7.70
C LYS A 155 -12.90 4.37 8.62
N ARG A 156 -12.86 3.05 8.42
CA ARG A 156 -13.59 2.08 9.25
C ARG A 156 -13.12 2.10 10.70
N VAL A 157 -11.81 2.01 10.90
CA VAL A 157 -11.22 2.01 12.24
C VAL A 157 -11.53 3.31 12.97
N ASN A 158 -11.35 4.47 12.32
CA ASN A 158 -11.65 5.76 12.93
C ASN A 158 -13.14 5.91 13.28
N THR A 159 -14.03 5.54 12.36
CA THR A 159 -15.49 5.60 12.61
C THR A 159 -15.91 4.73 13.79
N TYR A 160 -15.33 3.53 13.89
CA TYR A 160 -15.58 2.64 15.02
C TYR A 160 -15.00 3.23 16.33
N LEU A 161 -13.75 3.67 16.31
CA LEU A 161 -13.08 4.24 17.48
C LEU A 161 -13.77 5.50 18.01
N GLU A 162 -14.33 6.35 17.14
CA GLU A 162 -15.10 7.53 17.59
C GLU A 162 -16.29 7.17 18.51
N LYS A 163 -16.99 6.09 18.23
CA LYS A 163 -18.08 5.60 19.07
C LYS A 163 -17.53 4.93 20.33
N PHE A 164 -16.61 4.00 20.14
CA PHE A 164 -16.02 3.19 21.19
C PHE A 164 -15.36 4.04 22.30
N THR A 165 -14.59 5.06 21.90
CA THR A 165 -13.88 5.94 22.85
C THR A 165 -14.82 6.86 23.61
N LYS A 166 -15.87 7.38 22.97
CA LYS A 166 -16.90 8.20 23.63
C LYS A 166 -17.62 7.44 24.73
N GLU A 167 -17.98 6.19 24.47
CA GLU A 167 -18.68 5.35 25.46
C GLU A 167 -17.82 5.01 26.68
N ARG A 168 -16.49 4.94 26.51
CA ARG A 168 -15.53 4.54 27.55
C ARG A 168 -14.74 5.70 28.16
N GLY A 169 -14.94 6.91 27.66
CA GLY A 169 -14.22 8.08 28.14
C GLY A 169 -12.72 8.04 27.87
N ILE A 170 -12.32 7.42 26.75
CA ILE A 170 -10.93 7.37 26.27
C ILE A 170 -10.68 8.63 25.46
N ASP A 171 -9.59 9.35 25.75
CA ASP A 171 -9.24 10.60 25.07
C ASP A 171 -8.33 10.36 23.86
N TYR A 172 -7.43 9.39 23.95
CA TYR A 172 -6.50 9.04 22.86
C TYR A 172 -6.36 7.54 22.70
N VAL A 173 -6.35 7.10 21.45
CA VAL A 173 -5.96 5.72 21.08
C VAL A 173 -4.70 5.79 20.24
N ILE A 174 -3.65 5.12 20.68
CA ILE A 174 -2.35 5.12 20.01
C ILE A 174 -2.14 3.77 19.31
N ASN A 175 -1.65 3.83 18.06
CA ASN A 175 -1.29 2.63 17.34
C ASN A 175 0.10 2.14 17.78
N LYS A 176 0.17 0.88 18.21
CA LYS A 176 1.42 0.18 18.53
C LYS A 176 1.72 -0.83 17.44
N GLN A 177 2.77 -0.58 16.66
CA GLN A 177 3.24 -1.45 15.57
C GLN A 177 4.71 -1.78 15.73
N SER A 178 5.10 -2.99 15.32
CA SER A 178 6.48 -3.47 15.43
C SER A 178 7.44 -2.71 14.49
N GLU A 179 6.96 -2.31 13.30
CA GLU A 179 7.78 -1.59 12.33
C GLU A 179 8.05 -0.13 12.72
N PHE A 180 7.08 0.51 13.39
CA PHE A 180 7.19 1.88 13.86
C PHE A 180 7.16 1.89 15.39
N GLN A 181 8.32 1.68 16.03
CA GLN A 181 8.44 1.60 17.49
C GLN A 181 8.23 2.97 18.16
N VAL A 182 7.08 3.61 17.93
CA VAL A 182 6.69 4.85 18.61
C VAL A 182 6.41 4.58 20.09
N ILE A 183 5.87 3.39 20.41
CA ILE A 183 5.60 2.95 21.78
C ILE A 183 6.51 1.78 22.11
N LEU A 184 7.50 2.01 22.96
CA LEU A 184 8.42 0.97 23.42
C LEU A 184 7.77 0.00 24.41
N TYR A 185 6.90 0.52 25.29
CA TYR A 185 6.18 -0.25 26.31
C TYR A 185 4.77 0.32 26.51
N GLY A 186 3.77 -0.55 26.59
CA GLY A 186 2.40 -0.21 26.98
C GLY A 186 1.95 -1.18 28.05
N ASN A 187 1.39 -0.64 29.16
CA ASN A 187 0.78 -1.48 30.17
C ASN A 187 -0.40 -2.24 29.56
N PRO A 188 -0.49 -3.58 29.74
CA PRO A 188 -1.58 -4.41 29.20
C PRO A 188 -2.98 -3.95 29.60
N ASP A 189 -3.14 -3.28 30.74
CA ASP A 189 -4.43 -2.73 31.19
C ASP A 189 -5.01 -1.65 30.26
N TYR A 190 -4.17 -1.06 29.42
CA TYR A 190 -4.56 -0.05 28.41
C TYR A 190 -4.64 -0.63 27.00
N ASP A 191 -4.48 -1.95 26.85
CA ASP A 191 -4.60 -2.65 25.56
C ASP A 191 -6.06 -2.93 25.24
N ILE A 192 -6.62 -2.17 24.31
CA ILE A 192 -8.00 -2.35 23.81
C ILE A 192 -8.08 -3.13 22.52
N THR A 193 -6.98 -3.75 22.07
CA THR A 193 -6.87 -4.41 20.76
C THR A 193 -7.95 -5.46 20.55
N ALA A 194 -8.14 -6.34 21.51
CA ALA A 194 -9.09 -7.45 21.40
C ALA A 194 -10.54 -6.97 21.26
N GLU A 195 -10.90 -5.95 22.06
CA GLU A 195 -12.26 -5.39 22.05
C GLU A 195 -12.55 -4.64 20.74
N VAL A 196 -11.57 -3.86 20.27
CA VAL A 196 -11.68 -3.12 18.99
C VAL A 196 -11.83 -4.09 17.82
N ILE A 197 -11.00 -5.14 17.76
CA ILE A 197 -11.10 -6.16 16.71
C ILE A 197 -12.45 -6.87 16.74
N ALA A 198 -12.91 -7.28 17.93
CA ALA A 198 -14.20 -7.95 18.08
C ALA A 198 -15.36 -7.09 17.56
N GLY A 199 -15.36 -5.79 17.90
CA GLY A 199 -16.40 -4.88 17.45
C GLY A 199 -16.33 -4.57 15.95
N LEU A 200 -15.14 -4.35 15.40
CA LEU A 200 -14.93 -4.16 13.96
C LEU A 200 -15.38 -5.38 13.15
N ASN A 201 -15.08 -6.60 13.64
CA ASN A 201 -15.52 -7.84 12.98
C ASN A 201 -17.03 -8.01 13.05
N ALA A 202 -17.67 -7.63 14.17
CA ALA A 202 -19.13 -7.67 14.29
C ALA A 202 -19.81 -6.68 13.33
N GLU A 203 -19.31 -5.43 13.21
CA GLU A 203 -19.81 -4.46 12.24
C GLU A 203 -19.64 -4.99 10.81
N TYR A 204 -18.47 -5.53 10.48
CA TYR A 204 -18.20 -6.07 9.14
C TYR A 204 -19.08 -7.26 8.79
N ALA A 205 -19.31 -8.19 9.74
CA ALA A 205 -20.21 -9.32 9.55
C ALA A 205 -21.65 -8.86 9.29
N SER A 206 -22.10 -7.81 10.00
CA SER A 206 -23.44 -7.24 9.80
C SER A 206 -23.61 -6.60 8.43
N GLU A 207 -22.59 -5.88 7.95
CA GLU A 207 -22.59 -5.31 6.60
C GLU A 207 -22.66 -6.38 5.49
N LYS A 208 -22.03 -7.54 5.72
CA LYS A 208 -22.07 -8.66 4.75
C LYS A 208 -23.42 -9.33 4.68
N GLN A 209 -24.17 -9.35 5.79
CA GLN A 209 -25.53 -9.92 5.82
C GLN A 209 -26.57 -8.98 5.21
N ALA A 210 -26.30 -7.68 5.17
CA ALA A 210 -27.20 -6.67 4.61
C ALA A 210 -27.10 -6.49 3.08
N LYS A 211 -26.12 -7.12 2.43
CA LYS A 211 -25.91 -7.12 0.97
C LYS A 211 -26.46 -8.37 0.31
#